data_2755f8d2fb5c588b861aa29eebdb54b3
#
_entry.id   2755f8d2fb5c588b861aa29eebdb54b3
#
_cell.length_a   1.000
_cell.length_b   1.000
_cell.length_c   1.000
_cell.angle_alpha   90.00
_cell.angle_beta   90.00
_cell.angle_gamma   90.00
#
_symmetry.space_group_name_H-M   'P 1'
#
loop_
_entity.id
_entity.type
_entity.pdbx_description
1 polymer ?
#
loop_
_entity_poly.entity_id
_entity_poly.type
_entity_poly.pdbx_seq_one_letter_code
_entity_poly.pdbx_strand_id
1 'polypeptide(L)'
;MGSEMCIRDSSYGVDQLVDELYQFKDVKSTASNDCPNSVWNGYYTSVATANEAIEAIKEYGDSAALAPQLAEAKLCRAYSMMQLASVFCMAWNPEKADEYLGLAYPLEPEKSVNDTYKRGTLRELYANINRDIEEALPAVDDGIYSVPKYHWNSKAAYAFAARFNLYYMNYDKAINYATRALGADVASQLFDFPSIMQLGAQDIGNTVIRSGLKSNYLLITAYSSGARFLNMGYNSRYAHNSMVATYDTYWARAPWGQGSDGNTLYFSKKIYGTSACAAFPTMIEHFEVTDRIANTGYAHIVDHAFTGDETLLVRAEAYALKNDTANALKDMNMWMVSHCKEKEGSTVRPVLTTAVVDTFFTNIDYQPAVLDGARDYSIRKQLHPQGFTLQQPYTTSYGVEVNTQENLILLILHMRRLDTLFQGLRFYDLKRYGMEYTHEISGGEGITFKAGDLRGAIQLPQDVISAGQTANPR
;
A
#
# COMPACT_ATOMS: atom_id res chain seq x y z
N MET A 1 -3.49 -8.10 1.94
CA MET A 1 -3.51 -8.97 3.13
C MET A 1 -2.07 -9.30 3.45
N GLY A 2 -1.43 -8.45 4.15
CA GLY A 2 -0.05 -8.67 4.53
C GLY A 2 -0.01 -9.20 5.94
N SER A 3 0.78 -10.22 6.14
CA SER A 3 1.45 -10.60 7.38
C SER A 3 0.64 -10.44 8.68
N GLU A 4 0.55 -11.49 9.44
CA GLU A 4 0.36 -11.40 10.89
C GLU A 4 -1.10 -11.30 11.38
N MET A 5 -2.06 -11.74 10.57
CA MET A 5 -3.40 -12.02 11.11
C MET A 5 -3.37 -13.37 11.84
N CYS A 6 -3.47 -13.32 13.16
CA CYS A 6 -3.65 -14.56 13.95
C CYS A 6 -5.06 -15.10 13.72
N ILE A 7 -5.17 -16.31 13.18
CA ILE A 7 -6.44 -17.03 13.18
C ILE A 7 -6.81 -17.34 14.64
N ARG A 8 -7.92 -16.76 15.11
CA ARG A 8 -8.54 -17.20 16.35
C ARG A 8 -9.41 -18.42 16.08
N ASP A 9 -9.24 -19.41 16.90
CA ASP A 9 -10.17 -20.51 17.02
C ASP A 9 -11.50 -19.96 17.57
N SER A 10 -12.47 -19.71 16.69
CA SER A 10 -13.74 -19.10 17.07
C SER A 10 -14.82 -19.34 16.03
N SER A 11 -16.06 -19.21 16.47
CA SER A 11 -17.31 -19.31 15.73
C SER A 11 -17.52 -18.22 14.66
N TYR A 12 -16.48 -17.51 14.23
CA TYR A 12 -16.58 -16.47 13.21
C TYR A 12 -16.69 -17.07 11.80
N GLY A 13 -17.48 -16.42 10.96
CA GLY A 13 -17.66 -16.83 9.57
C GLY A 13 -16.33 -16.93 8.81
N VAL A 14 -16.16 -18.00 8.07
CA VAL A 14 -15.03 -18.19 7.15
C VAL A 14 -15.47 -17.72 5.78
N ASP A 15 -14.75 -16.74 5.22
CA ASP A 15 -14.86 -16.42 3.81
C ASP A 15 -13.85 -17.25 3.03
N GLN A 16 -14.32 -18.03 2.07
CA GLN A 16 -13.48 -18.94 1.30
C GLN A 16 -12.35 -18.20 0.57
N LEU A 17 -12.63 -17.03 -0.01
CA LEU A 17 -11.64 -16.20 -0.69
C LEU A 17 -10.51 -15.82 0.27
N VAL A 18 -10.86 -15.31 1.44
CA VAL A 18 -9.87 -14.84 2.41
C VAL A 18 -9.07 -15.99 2.99
N ASP A 19 -9.72 -17.16 3.20
CA ASP A 19 -9.05 -18.39 3.67
C ASP A 19 -8.04 -18.92 2.64
N GLU A 20 -8.42 -18.98 1.37
CA GLU A 20 -7.51 -19.40 0.28
C GLU A 20 -6.31 -18.44 0.14
N LEU A 21 -6.53 -17.13 0.19
CA LEU A 21 -5.45 -16.13 0.14
C LEU A 21 -4.54 -16.20 1.39
N TYR A 22 -5.11 -16.38 2.57
CA TYR A 22 -4.33 -16.52 3.80
C TYR A 22 -3.43 -17.75 3.79
N GLN A 23 -3.90 -18.84 3.20
CA GLN A 23 -3.15 -20.07 3.07
C GLN A 23 -2.25 -20.12 1.83
N PHE A 24 -2.12 -19.04 1.08
CA PHE A 24 -1.36 -18.96 -0.20
C PHE A 24 -1.81 -20.00 -1.22
N LYS A 25 -3.06 -20.41 -1.16
CA LYS A 25 -3.66 -21.34 -2.15
C LYS A 25 -4.07 -20.60 -3.41
N ASP A 26 -4.25 -21.35 -4.49
CA ASP A 26 -4.88 -20.83 -5.70
C ASP A 26 -6.34 -20.53 -5.40
N VAL A 27 -6.76 -19.29 -5.66
CA VAL A 27 -8.12 -18.85 -5.36
C VAL A 27 -9.09 -19.42 -6.38
N LYS A 28 -10.08 -20.15 -5.89
CA LYS A 28 -11.15 -20.73 -6.70
C LYS A 28 -12.45 -19.93 -6.67
N SER A 29 -12.62 -19.10 -5.64
CA SER A 29 -13.80 -18.26 -5.49
C SER A 29 -13.79 -17.14 -6.53
N THR A 30 -14.89 -17.00 -7.29
CA THR A 30 -15.11 -15.94 -8.27
C THR A 30 -16.31 -15.06 -7.92
N ALA A 31 -16.96 -15.31 -6.78
CA ALA A 31 -18.20 -14.65 -6.40
C ALA A 31 -18.00 -13.27 -5.75
N SER A 32 -16.79 -12.96 -5.29
CA SER A 32 -16.47 -11.69 -4.62
C SER A 32 -15.89 -10.67 -5.60
N ASN A 33 -16.27 -9.41 -5.45
CA ASN A 33 -15.62 -8.30 -6.16
C ASN A 33 -14.14 -8.14 -5.79
N ASP A 34 -13.72 -8.70 -4.66
CA ASP A 34 -12.34 -8.64 -4.17
C ASP A 34 -11.50 -9.87 -4.58
N CYS A 35 -12.06 -10.81 -5.38
CA CYS A 35 -11.32 -11.99 -5.84
C CYS A 35 -10.32 -11.64 -6.95
N PRO A 36 -9.26 -12.45 -7.15
CA PRO A 36 -8.26 -12.21 -8.19
C PRO A 36 -8.85 -12.06 -9.60
N ASN A 37 -9.92 -12.78 -9.92
CA ASN A 37 -10.61 -12.66 -11.22
C ASN A 37 -11.23 -11.27 -11.40
N SER A 38 -11.95 -10.75 -10.39
CA SER A 38 -12.55 -9.42 -10.44
C SER A 38 -11.50 -8.32 -10.49
N VAL A 39 -10.41 -8.47 -9.73
CA VAL A 39 -9.26 -7.54 -9.75
C VAL A 39 -8.61 -7.53 -11.15
N TRP A 40 -8.37 -8.70 -11.73
CA TRP A 40 -7.82 -8.84 -13.08
C TRP A 40 -8.70 -8.15 -14.13
N ASN A 41 -9.97 -8.51 -14.17
CA ASN A 41 -10.92 -7.97 -15.14
C ASN A 41 -11.12 -6.46 -14.97
N GLY A 42 -11.24 -5.97 -13.74
CA GLY A 42 -11.44 -4.55 -13.46
C GLY A 42 -10.28 -3.69 -13.95
N TYR A 43 -9.05 -4.08 -13.66
CA TYR A 43 -7.89 -3.30 -14.11
C TYR A 43 -7.63 -3.45 -15.62
N TYR A 44 -7.80 -4.64 -16.23
CA TYR A 44 -7.67 -4.75 -17.68
C TYR A 44 -8.80 -4.04 -18.44
N THR A 45 -10.02 -3.96 -17.89
CA THR A 45 -11.07 -3.09 -18.44
C THR A 45 -10.65 -1.61 -18.42
N SER A 46 -10.03 -1.15 -17.33
CA SER A 46 -9.46 0.20 -17.26
C SER A 46 -8.35 0.41 -18.30
N VAL A 47 -7.49 -0.58 -18.52
CA VAL A 47 -6.45 -0.54 -19.57
C VAL A 47 -7.08 -0.44 -20.97
N ALA A 48 -8.11 -1.24 -21.25
CA ALA A 48 -8.83 -1.21 -22.53
C ALA A 48 -9.48 0.16 -22.76
N THR A 49 -10.18 0.70 -21.75
CA THR A 49 -10.78 2.05 -21.82
C THR A 49 -9.74 3.13 -22.07
N ALA A 50 -8.57 3.03 -21.42
CA ALA A 50 -7.47 3.96 -21.65
C ALA A 50 -6.93 3.87 -23.09
N ASN A 51 -6.83 2.67 -23.64
CA ASN A 51 -6.39 2.46 -25.02
C ASN A 51 -7.38 3.04 -26.03
N GLU A 52 -8.69 2.83 -25.82
CA GLU A 52 -9.75 3.45 -26.63
C GLU A 52 -9.65 4.99 -26.61
N ALA A 53 -9.46 5.59 -25.45
CA ALA A 53 -9.30 7.03 -25.31
C ALA A 53 -8.04 7.52 -26.05
N ILE A 54 -6.91 6.82 -25.92
CA ILE A 54 -5.65 7.15 -26.62
C ILE A 54 -5.83 7.08 -28.14
N GLU A 55 -6.50 6.04 -28.63
CA GLU A 55 -6.74 5.89 -30.08
C GLU A 55 -7.69 6.97 -30.62
N ALA A 56 -8.79 7.25 -29.91
CA ALA A 56 -9.71 8.32 -30.28
C ALA A 56 -9.04 9.70 -30.34
N ILE A 57 -8.11 9.99 -29.41
CA ILE A 57 -7.31 11.24 -29.43
C ILE A 57 -6.38 11.28 -30.66
N LYS A 58 -5.77 10.16 -31.04
CA LYS A 58 -4.95 10.09 -32.25
C LYS A 58 -5.78 10.31 -33.51
N GLU A 59 -6.96 9.68 -33.60
CA GLU A 59 -7.88 9.81 -34.73
C GLU A 59 -8.45 11.22 -34.88
N TYR A 60 -8.64 11.95 -33.77
CA TYR A 60 -9.08 13.33 -33.76
C TYR A 60 -8.12 14.26 -34.51
N GLY A 61 -6.84 13.89 -34.64
CA GLY A 61 -5.85 14.56 -35.46
C GLY A 61 -5.18 15.80 -34.85
N ASP A 62 -5.64 16.25 -33.66
CA ASP A 62 -5.00 17.31 -32.86
C ASP A 62 -4.72 16.82 -31.44
N SER A 63 -3.75 15.93 -31.31
CA SER A 63 -3.33 15.40 -30.02
C SER A 63 -2.72 16.44 -29.08
N ALA A 64 -2.26 17.58 -29.63
CA ALA A 64 -1.71 18.68 -28.83
C ALA A 64 -2.82 19.40 -28.03
N ALA A 65 -3.99 19.63 -28.68
CA ALA A 65 -5.15 20.20 -27.99
C ALA A 65 -5.73 19.32 -26.89
N LEU A 66 -5.54 18.01 -27.02
CA LEU A 66 -6.03 17.01 -26.06
C LEU A 66 -4.89 16.39 -25.20
N ALA A 67 -3.76 17.09 -25.10
CA ALA A 67 -2.60 16.58 -24.34
C ALA A 67 -2.90 16.25 -22.88
N PRO A 68 -3.70 17.02 -22.11
CA PRO A 68 -4.07 16.64 -20.74
C PRO A 68 -4.92 15.37 -20.68
N GLN A 69 -5.87 15.18 -21.59
CA GLN A 69 -6.72 13.97 -21.63
C GLN A 69 -5.88 12.74 -22.02
N LEU A 70 -4.93 12.91 -22.94
CA LEU A 70 -3.96 11.87 -23.29
C LEU A 70 -3.08 11.48 -22.10
N ALA A 71 -2.66 12.47 -21.32
CA ALA A 71 -1.89 12.23 -20.09
C ALA A 71 -2.70 11.44 -19.06
N GLU A 72 -3.96 11.80 -18.85
CA GLU A 72 -4.85 11.06 -17.96
C GLU A 72 -5.03 9.62 -18.40
N ALA A 73 -5.30 9.37 -19.69
CA ALA A 73 -5.47 8.02 -20.23
C ALA A 73 -4.20 7.16 -20.02
N LYS A 74 -3.00 7.73 -20.27
CA LYS A 74 -1.73 7.03 -20.03
C LYS A 74 -1.52 6.72 -18.53
N LEU A 75 -1.83 7.64 -17.63
CA LEU A 75 -1.73 7.43 -16.19
C LEU A 75 -2.72 6.37 -15.69
N CYS A 76 -3.95 6.34 -16.23
CA CYS A 76 -4.92 5.28 -15.95
C CYS A 76 -4.36 3.90 -16.35
N ARG A 77 -3.79 3.79 -17.55
CA ARG A 77 -3.18 2.55 -18.02
C ARG A 77 -1.98 2.14 -17.15
N ALA A 78 -1.06 3.05 -16.90
CA ALA A 78 0.13 2.80 -16.08
C ALA A 78 -0.23 2.37 -14.66
N TYR A 79 -1.19 3.05 -14.02
CA TYR A 79 -1.65 2.72 -12.68
C TYR A 79 -2.31 1.34 -12.63
N SER A 80 -3.21 1.05 -13.57
CA SER A 80 -3.87 -0.25 -13.66
C SER A 80 -2.87 -1.38 -13.81
N MET A 81 -1.88 -1.20 -14.69
CA MET A 81 -0.82 -2.19 -14.88
C MET A 81 0.10 -2.33 -13.67
N MET A 82 0.37 -1.24 -12.93
CA MET A 82 1.13 -1.32 -11.69
C MET A 82 0.37 -2.08 -10.59
N GLN A 83 -0.95 -1.86 -10.47
CA GLN A 83 -1.78 -2.61 -9.52
C GLN A 83 -1.83 -4.10 -9.86
N LEU A 84 -2.02 -4.44 -11.12
CA LEU A 84 -1.93 -5.83 -11.60
C LEU A 84 -0.55 -6.43 -11.29
N ALA A 85 0.53 -5.70 -11.54
CA ALA A 85 1.89 -6.15 -11.21
C ALA A 85 2.07 -6.37 -9.70
N SER A 86 1.50 -5.49 -8.87
CA SER A 86 1.58 -5.61 -7.40
C SER A 86 0.93 -6.90 -6.88
N VAL A 87 -0.11 -7.38 -7.55
CA VAL A 87 -0.86 -8.60 -7.19
C VAL A 87 -0.26 -9.84 -7.85
N PHE A 88 -0.05 -9.80 -9.17
CA PHE A 88 0.20 -11.00 -9.98
C PHE A 88 1.67 -11.18 -10.39
N CYS A 89 2.58 -10.29 -9.98
CA CYS A 89 4.01 -10.41 -10.24
C CYS A 89 4.82 -10.41 -8.94
N MET A 90 6.08 -10.83 -9.07
CA MET A 90 7.08 -10.62 -8.04
C MET A 90 7.37 -9.13 -7.86
N ALA A 91 7.93 -8.73 -6.72
CA ALA A 91 8.45 -7.38 -6.56
C ALA A 91 9.62 -7.15 -7.53
N TRP A 92 9.81 -5.88 -7.94
CA TRP A 92 10.92 -5.51 -8.79
C TRP A 92 12.25 -5.92 -8.16
N ASN A 93 13.06 -6.60 -8.94
CA ASN A 93 14.44 -6.95 -8.63
C ASN A 93 15.24 -6.83 -9.92
N PRO A 94 16.16 -5.85 -10.05
CA PRO A 94 16.91 -5.60 -11.29
C PRO A 94 17.75 -6.78 -11.77
N GLU A 95 18.17 -7.66 -10.85
CA GLU A 95 18.97 -8.85 -11.17
C GLU A 95 18.12 -10.00 -11.73
N LYS A 96 16.82 -10.05 -11.37
CA LYS A 96 15.90 -11.14 -11.74
C LYS A 96 14.75 -10.66 -12.64
N ALA A 97 14.71 -9.40 -13.02
CA ALA A 97 13.60 -8.82 -13.76
C ALA A 97 13.40 -9.43 -15.16
N ASP A 98 14.43 -10.03 -15.74
CA ASP A 98 14.35 -10.74 -17.02
C ASP A 98 13.90 -12.20 -16.86
N GLU A 99 14.04 -12.77 -15.65
CA GLU A 99 13.59 -14.12 -15.29
C GLU A 99 12.15 -14.14 -14.78
N TYR A 100 11.74 -13.08 -14.08
CA TYR A 100 10.40 -12.96 -13.53
C TYR A 100 9.37 -12.65 -14.61
N LEU A 101 8.26 -13.37 -14.57
CA LEU A 101 7.14 -13.13 -15.47
C LEU A 101 6.49 -11.77 -15.16
N GLY A 102 6.36 -10.95 -16.20
CA GLY A 102 5.54 -9.77 -16.22
C GLY A 102 4.08 -10.09 -16.59
N LEU A 103 3.39 -9.11 -17.13
CA LEU A 103 2.04 -9.21 -17.68
C LEU A 103 2.03 -8.60 -19.08
N ALA A 104 1.07 -9.01 -19.88
CA ALA A 104 0.83 -8.37 -21.17
C ALA A 104 0.48 -6.89 -20.96
N TYR A 105 1.11 -6.02 -21.74
CA TYR A 105 0.87 -4.56 -21.70
C TYR A 105 0.28 -4.11 -23.04
N PRO A 106 -1.06 -4.18 -23.21
CA PRO A 106 -1.70 -3.77 -24.46
C PRO A 106 -1.54 -2.25 -24.67
N LEU A 107 -1.16 -1.85 -25.88
CA LEU A 107 -0.95 -0.44 -26.25
C LEU A 107 -2.04 0.10 -27.18
N GLU A 108 -2.85 -0.79 -27.74
CA GLU A 108 -3.91 -0.50 -28.68
C GLU A 108 -5.20 -1.21 -28.24
N PRO A 109 -6.37 -0.70 -28.68
CA PRO A 109 -7.63 -1.40 -28.51
C PRO A 109 -7.61 -2.78 -29.16
N GLU A 110 -8.28 -3.75 -28.55
CA GLU A 110 -8.43 -5.08 -29.13
C GLU A 110 -9.31 -5.01 -30.37
N LYS A 111 -8.82 -5.58 -31.48
CA LYS A 111 -9.54 -5.60 -32.78
C LYS A 111 -10.13 -6.98 -33.11
N SER A 112 -9.79 -8.01 -32.34
CA SER A 112 -10.21 -9.38 -32.57
C SER A 112 -10.38 -10.13 -31.25
N VAL A 113 -11.42 -10.95 -31.19
CA VAL A 113 -11.69 -11.85 -30.04
C VAL A 113 -10.60 -12.92 -29.86
N ASN A 114 -9.79 -13.13 -30.87
CA ASN A 114 -8.74 -14.15 -30.88
C ASN A 114 -7.33 -13.60 -30.64
N ASP A 115 -7.21 -12.33 -30.24
CA ASP A 115 -5.91 -11.75 -29.95
C ASP A 115 -5.29 -12.44 -28.74
N THR A 116 -4.12 -13.05 -28.94
CA THR A 116 -3.38 -13.73 -27.88
C THR A 116 -2.23 -12.85 -27.42
N TYR A 117 -2.28 -12.43 -26.17
CA TYR A 117 -1.22 -11.68 -25.54
C TYR A 117 -0.26 -12.61 -24.83
N LYS A 118 1.03 -12.43 -25.04
CA LYS A 118 2.05 -13.15 -24.27
C LYS A 118 2.46 -12.32 -23.05
N ARG A 119 2.66 -12.98 -21.95
CA ARG A 119 3.34 -12.37 -20.80
C ARG A 119 4.78 -12.09 -21.19
N GLY A 120 5.19 -10.84 -21.05
CA GLY A 120 6.60 -10.47 -21.15
C GLY A 120 7.34 -10.70 -19.82
N THR A 121 8.53 -10.15 -19.75
CA THR A 121 9.31 -10.12 -18.52
C THR A 121 8.81 -9.00 -17.58
N LEU A 122 9.17 -9.11 -16.31
CA LEU A 122 8.91 -8.04 -15.34
C LEU A 122 9.62 -6.73 -15.75
N ARG A 123 10.80 -6.83 -16.37
CA ARG A 123 11.56 -5.68 -16.91
C ARG A 123 10.76 -4.95 -17.97
N GLU A 124 10.22 -5.66 -18.95
CA GLU A 124 9.39 -5.06 -20.00
C GLU A 124 8.15 -4.39 -19.45
N LEU A 125 7.48 -5.04 -18.49
CA LEU A 125 6.31 -4.47 -17.82
C LEU A 125 6.64 -3.15 -17.12
N TYR A 126 7.68 -3.11 -16.29
CA TYR A 126 8.07 -1.90 -15.57
C TYR A 126 8.58 -0.80 -16.50
N ALA A 127 9.28 -1.16 -17.59
CA ALA A 127 9.68 -0.19 -18.61
C ALA A 127 8.48 0.46 -19.30
N ASN A 128 7.44 -0.31 -19.62
CA ASN A 128 6.21 0.21 -20.22
C ASN A 128 5.43 1.13 -19.25
N ILE A 129 5.29 0.72 -17.99
CA ILE A 129 4.67 1.57 -16.95
C ILE A 129 5.44 2.89 -16.82
N ASN A 130 6.78 2.80 -16.71
CA ASN A 130 7.63 3.99 -16.60
C ASN A 130 7.47 4.92 -17.80
N ARG A 131 7.43 4.38 -19.01
CA ARG A 131 7.25 5.18 -20.25
C ARG A 131 5.95 5.95 -20.20
N ASP A 132 4.83 5.32 -19.88
CA ASP A 132 3.53 5.97 -19.82
C ASP A 132 3.49 7.08 -18.76
N ILE A 133 4.12 6.87 -17.60
CA ILE A 133 4.25 7.90 -16.55
C ILE A 133 5.07 9.09 -17.07
N GLU A 134 6.28 8.85 -17.59
CA GLU A 134 7.18 9.91 -18.03
C GLU A 134 6.61 10.72 -19.18
N GLU A 135 5.90 10.09 -20.10
CA GLU A 135 5.24 10.76 -21.22
C GLU A 135 4.00 11.55 -20.79
N ALA A 136 3.32 11.15 -19.73
CA ALA A 136 2.12 11.82 -19.25
C ALA A 136 2.42 13.06 -18.40
N LEU A 137 3.41 12.97 -17.50
CA LEU A 137 3.68 14.00 -16.48
C LEU A 137 3.79 15.43 -17.01
N PRO A 138 4.43 15.70 -18.17
CA PRO A 138 4.57 17.07 -18.68
C PRO A 138 3.25 17.71 -19.13
N ALA A 139 2.22 16.91 -19.42
CA ALA A 139 0.96 17.36 -19.99
C ALA A 139 -0.22 17.32 -18.99
N VAL A 140 0.02 16.93 -17.74
CA VAL A 140 -1.03 16.94 -16.71
C VAL A 140 -1.48 18.37 -16.42
N ASP A 141 -2.79 18.61 -16.49
CA ASP A 141 -3.41 19.91 -16.23
C ASP A 141 -4.66 19.77 -15.35
N ASP A 142 -4.62 20.34 -14.17
CA ASP A 142 -5.71 20.31 -13.20
C ASP A 142 -6.92 21.13 -13.67
N GLY A 143 -6.73 22.07 -14.59
CA GLY A 143 -7.76 23.00 -15.06
C GLY A 143 -8.85 22.36 -15.91
N ILE A 144 -8.65 21.15 -16.42
CA ILE A 144 -9.66 20.42 -17.19
C ILE A 144 -10.71 19.71 -16.33
N TYR A 145 -10.51 19.61 -15.01
CA TYR A 145 -11.35 18.84 -14.10
C TYR A 145 -12.24 19.72 -13.24
N SER A 146 -13.52 19.35 -13.12
CA SER A 146 -14.44 19.99 -12.16
C SER A 146 -14.15 19.58 -10.72
N VAL A 147 -13.74 18.34 -10.50
CA VAL A 147 -13.33 17.80 -9.18
C VAL A 147 -12.01 17.05 -9.33
N PRO A 148 -10.87 17.75 -9.27
CA PRO A 148 -9.56 17.17 -9.58
C PRO A 148 -9.18 15.93 -8.76
N LYS A 149 -9.75 15.78 -7.54
CA LYS A 149 -9.40 14.65 -6.65
C LYS A 149 -9.90 13.28 -7.12
N TYR A 150 -10.77 13.23 -8.11
CA TYR A 150 -11.21 11.99 -8.76
C TYR A 150 -10.51 11.72 -10.10
N HIS A 151 -9.48 12.51 -10.41
CA HIS A 151 -8.71 12.47 -11.65
C HIS A 151 -7.21 12.52 -11.38
N TRP A 152 -6.44 12.24 -12.43
CA TRP A 152 -4.98 12.36 -12.38
C TRP A 152 -4.54 13.84 -12.38
N ASN A 153 -4.91 14.54 -11.30
CA ASN A 153 -4.40 15.89 -11.07
C ASN A 153 -2.88 15.87 -10.82
N SER A 154 -2.24 17.02 -10.89
CA SER A 154 -0.78 17.13 -10.78
C SER A 154 -0.20 16.46 -9.55
N LYS A 155 -0.86 16.62 -8.37
CA LYS A 155 -0.38 15.97 -7.13
C LYS A 155 -0.52 14.46 -7.18
N ALA A 156 -1.62 13.95 -7.67
CA ALA A 156 -1.86 12.51 -7.83
C ALA A 156 -0.86 11.89 -8.81
N ALA A 157 -0.63 12.52 -9.94
CA ALA A 157 0.30 12.06 -10.97
C ALA A 157 1.74 12.00 -10.44
N TYR A 158 2.21 13.04 -9.75
CA TYR A 158 3.55 13.06 -9.17
C TYR A 158 3.68 12.13 -7.95
N ALA A 159 2.64 11.94 -7.13
CA ALA A 159 2.64 10.97 -6.03
C ALA A 159 2.71 9.54 -6.56
N PHE A 160 1.96 9.22 -7.62
CA PHE A 160 2.05 7.94 -8.31
C PHE A 160 3.45 7.70 -8.88
N ALA A 161 3.99 8.68 -9.62
CA ALA A 161 5.34 8.61 -10.16
C ALA A 161 6.41 8.42 -9.07
N ALA A 162 6.23 9.05 -7.90
CA ALA A 162 7.12 8.89 -6.75
C ALA A 162 7.08 7.46 -6.20
N ARG A 163 5.87 6.92 -5.91
CA ARG A 163 5.70 5.53 -5.42
C ARG A 163 6.22 4.52 -6.44
N PHE A 164 5.91 4.70 -7.71
CA PHE A 164 6.41 3.82 -8.77
C PHE A 164 7.95 3.82 -8.81
N ASN A 165 8.58 5.00 -8.82
CA ASN A 165 10.03 5.12 -8.88
C ASN A 165 10.73 4.62 -7.61
N LEU A 166 10.10 4.72 -6.42
CA LEU A 166 10.59 4.07 -5.21
C LEU A 166 10.64 2.54 -5.41
N TYR A 167 9.58 1.95 -5.94
CA TYR A 167 9.49 0.51 -6.18
C TYR A 167 10.37 0.04 -7.34
N TYR A 168 10.58 0.90 -8.34
CA TYR A 168 11.49 0.67 -9.48
C TYR A 168 12.96 0.94 -9.13
N MET A 169 13.26 1.28 -7.86
CA MET A 169 14.58 1.61 -7.31
C MET A 169 15.25 2.83 -7.94
N ASN A 170 14.46 3.75 -8.48
CA ASN A 170 14.92 5.01 -9.04
C ASN A 170 14.75 6.13 -8.00
N TYR A 171 15.55 6.09 -6.94
CA TYR A 171 15.33 6.90 -5.74
C TYR A 171 15.44 8.40 -5.98
N ASP A 172 16.30 8.85 -6.89
CA ASP A 172 16.40 10.27 -7.26
C ASP A 172 15.11 10.80 -7.88
N LYS A 173 14.50 10.02 -8.77
CA LYS A 173 13.20 10.35 -9.35
C LYS A 173 12.09 10.28 -8.29
N ALA A 174 12.11 9.29 -7.41
CA ALA A 174 11.15 9.18 -6.32
C ALA A 174 11.16 10.43 -5.43
N ILE A 175 12.35 10.90 -5.03
CA ILE A 175 12.54 12.13 -4.25
C ILE A 175 12.03 13.36 -5.02
N ASN A 176 12.41 13.49 -6.30
CA ASN A 176 12.02 14.63 -7.12
C ASN A 176 10.49 14.70 -7.25
N TYR A 177 9.84 13.59 -7.63
CA TYR A 177 8.40 13.54 -7.84
C TYR A 177 7.61 13.71 -6.54
N ALA A 178 8.04 13.09 -5.44
CA ALA A 178 7.44 13.32 -4.14
C ALA A 178 7.53 14.79 -3.71
N THR A 179 8.66 15.44 -3.98
CA THR A 179 8.84 16.87 -3.68
C THR A 179 7.91 17.74 -4.49
N ARG A 180 7.67 17.42 -5.77
CA ARG A 180 6.69 18.13 -6.60
C ARG A 180 5.26 17.93 -6.12
N ALA A 181 4.88 16.71 -5.74
CA ALA A 181 3.54 16.43 -5.21
C ALA A 181 3.27 17.17 -3.90
N LEU A 182 4.23 17.14 -2.97
CA LEU A 182 4.14 17.79 -1.67
C LEU A 182 4.15 19.32 -1.76
N GLY A 183 4.92 19.88 -2.71
CA GLY A 183 5.08 21.32 -2.84
C GLY A 183 5.91 21.96 -1.71
N ALA A 184 5.85 23.27 -1.61
CA ALA A 184 6.65 24.02 -0.64
C ALA A 184 6.11 23.94 0.81
N ASP A 185 4.78 23.90 0.99
CA ASP A 185 4.11 23.80 2.28
C ASP A 185 3.64 22.37 2.53
N VAL A 186 4.59 21.51 2.91
CA VAL A 186 4.35 20.08 3.15
C VAL A 186 3.38 19.86 4.31
N ALA A 187 3.47 20.64 5.38
CA ALA A 187 2.63 20.47 6.55
C ALA A 187 1.14 20.58 6.23
N SER A 188 0.75 21.48 5.32
CA SER A 188 -0.64 21.63 4.90
C SER A 188 -1.15 20.50 4.01
N GLN A 189 -0.27 19.60 3.56
CA GLN A 189 -0.61 18.44 2.74
C GLN A 189 -0.85 17.17 3.57
N LEU A 190 -0.65 17.24 4.88
CA LEU A 190 -0.86 16.11 5.79
C LEU A 190 -2.25 16.16 6.42
N PHE A 191 -2.73 15.03 6.90
CA PHE A 191 -3.99 14.98 7.64
C PHE A 191 -3.92 15.79 8.93
N ASP A 192 -4.97 16.55 9.22
CA ASP A 192 -5.15 17.26 10.48
C ASP A 192 -5.77 16.32 11.54
N PHE A 193 -4.94 15.43 12.07
CA PHE A 193 -5.39 14.47 13.08
C PHE A 193 -5.95 15.11 14.35
N PRO A 194 -5.43 16.23 14.88
CA PRO A 194 -6.07 16.93 16.00
C PRO A 194 -7.54 17.24 15.77
N SER A 195 -7.92 17.70 14.59
CA SER A 195 -9.32 17.95 14.23
C SER A 195 -10.12 16.67 14.02
N ILE A 196 -9.52 15.68 13.35
CA ILE A 196 -10.13 14.36 13.09
C ILE A 196 -10.45 13.64 14.42
N MET A 197 -9.59 13.78 15.41
CA MET A 197 -9.78 13.13 16.73
C MET A 197 -10.99 13.65 17.53
N GLN A 198 -11.59 14.76 17.15
CA GLN A 198 -12.82 15.24 17.78
C GLN A 198 -14.07 14.51 17.27
N LEU A 199 -13.97 13.76 16.19
CA LEU A 199 -15.07 13.12 15.49
C LEU A 199 -15.39 11.71 16.03
N GLY A 200 -16.61 11.23 15.78
CA GLY A 200 -16.98 9.82 15.95
C GLY A 200 -16.50 8.95 14.80
N ALA A 201 -16.59 7.62 14.94
CA ALA A 201 -16.05 6.67 13.97
C ALA A 201 -16.55 6.88 12.54
N GLN A 202 -17.86 6.99 12.36
CA GLN A 202 -18.48 7.18 11.04
C GLN A 202 -18.06 8.51 10.42
N ASP A 203 -17.98 9.57 11.24
CA ASP A 203 -17.59 10.90 10.78
C ASP A 203 -16.10 10.97 10.43
N ILE A 204 -15.24 10.21 11.11
CA ILE A 204 -13.83 10.05 10.73
C ILE A 204 -13.76 9.46 9.32
N GLY A 205 -14.40 8.31 9.10
CA GLY A 205 -14.39 7.64 7.80
C GLY A 205 -14.92 8.53 6.68
N ASN A 206 -16.03 9.23 6.92
CA ASN A 206 -16.59 10.20 5.96
C ASN A 206 -15.68 11.42 5.74
N THR A 207 -14.89 11.81 6.74
CA THR A 207 -14.02 12.98 6.64
C THR A 207 -12.76 12.68 5.86
N VAL A 208 -12.09 11.57 6.15
CA VAL A 208 -10.80 11.25 5.51
C VAL A 208 -10.90 11.06 3.98
N ILE A 209 -12.08 10.78 3.45
CA ILE A 209 -12.32 10.61 2.01
C ILE A 209 -12.89 11.87 1.32
N ARG A 210 -12.91 13.03 1.98
CA ARG A 210 -13.41 14.27 1.37
C ARG A 210 -12.47 14.80 0.31
N SER A 211 -13.00 15.14 -0.85
CA SER A 211 -12.25 15.75 -1.94
C SER A 211 -11.70 17.15 -1.61
N GLY A 212 -12.30 17.83 -0.61
CA GLY A 212 -11.83 19.13 -0.12
C GLY A 212 -10.57 19.08 0.74
N LEU A 213 -10.13 17.91 1.21
CA LEU A 213 -8.91 17.79 2.00
C LEU A 213 -7.67 17.94 1.11
N LYS A 214 -6.73 18.78 1.54
CA LYS A 214 -5.45 18.94 0.83
C LYS A 214 -4.59 17.68 0.89
N SER A 215 -4.74 16.88 1.95
CA SER A 215 -4.04 15.61 2.16
C SER A 215 -4.43 14.54 1.16
N ASN A 216 -5.65 14.55 0.61
CA ASN A 216 -6.04 13.63 -0.44
C ASN A 216 -5.55 14.11 -1.80
N TYR A 217 -4.84 13.26 -2.53
CA TYR A 217 -4.39 13.53 -3.88
C TYR A 217 -5.23 12.80 -4.93
N LEU A 218 -5.56 11.54 -4.68
CA LEU A 218 -6.47 10.75 -5.53
C LEU A 218 -7.43 9.95 -4.68
N LEU A 219 -8.71 10.07 -4.99
CA LEU A 219 -9.80 9.25 -4.43
C LEU A 219 -10.34 8.32 -5.51
N ILE A 220 -10.44 7.03 -5.18
CA ILE A 220 -10.94 6.00 -6.09
C ILE A 220 -12.11 5.29 -5.40
N THR A 221 -13.23 5.17 -6.11
CA THR A 221 -14.35 4.33 -5.66
C THR A 221 -14.19 2.92 -6.21
N ALA A 222 -14.47 1.92 -5.40
CA ALA A 222 -14.42 0.53 -5.81
C ALA A 222 -15.58 -0.27 -5.19
N TYR A 223 -16.19 -1.13 -5.97
CA TYR A 223 -17.09 -2.15 -5.44
C TYR A 223 -16.26 -3.18 -4.68
N SER A 224 -16.36 -3.13 -3.36
CA SER A 224 -15.56 -3.96 -2.45
C SER A 224 -16.30 -4.19 -1.16
N SER A 225 -16.19 -5.38 -0.62
CA SER A 225 -16.61 -5.74 0.74
C SER A 225 -15.43 -5.77 1.72
N GLY A 226 -14.25 -5.31 1.30
CA GLY A 226 -13.03 -5.32 2.12
C GLY A 226 -13.19 -4.61 3.47
N ALA A 227 -13.98 -3.54 3.54
CA ALA A 227 -14.28 -2.86 4.80
C ALA A 227 -14.99 -3.77 5.81
N ARG A 228 -15.81 -4.72 5.38
CA ARG A 228 -16.47 -5.70 6.25
C ARG A 228 -15.50 -6.73 6.81
N PHE A 229 -14.56 -7.20 6.00
CA PHE A 229 -13.67 -8.29 6.37
C PHE A 229 -12.46 -7.83 7.17
N LEU A 230 -11.95 -6.65 6.89
CA LEU A 230 -10.66 -6.18 7.38
C LEU A 230 -10.79 -5.12 8.47
N ASN A 231 -11.88 -4.34 8.46
CA ASN A 231 -12.08 -3.18 9.31
C ASN A 231 -13.24 -3.39 10.30
N MET A 232 -13.93 -2.32 10.65
CA MET A 232 -14.96 -2.26 11.67
C MET A 232 -16.25 -3.01 11.29
N GLY A 233 -16.84 -3.66 12.27
CA GLY A 233 -18.23 -4.10 12.21
C GLY A 233 -18.49 -5.50 11.67
N TYR A 234 -17.48 -6.25 11.25
CA TYR A 234 -17.64 -7.63 10.83
C TYR A 234 -16.72 -8.57 11.63
N ASN A 235 -17.31 -9.60 12.24
CA ASN A 235 -16.56 -10.62 12.94
C ASN A 235 -15.96 -11.62 11.95
N SER A 236 -14.96 -11.19 11.22
CA SER A 236 -14.18 -12.07 10.35
C SER A 236 -13.01 -12.67 11.14
N ARG A 237 -12.71 -13.94 10.88
CA ARG A 237 -11.51 -14.61 11.35
C ARG A 237 -10.22 -13.88 10.95
N TYR A 238 -10.26 -13.17 9.85
CA TYR A 238 -9.12 -12.49 9.23
C TYR A 238 -9.12 -10.97 9.41
N ALA A 239 -9.98 -10.45 10.29
CA ALA A 239 -10.02 -9.01 10.57
C ALA A 239 -8.77 -8.54 11.31
N HIS A 240 -8.48 -7.24 11.17
CA HIS A 240 -7.47 -6.57 11.99
C HIS A 240 -7.96 -6.52 13.44
N ASN A 241 -7.51 -7.46 14.25
CA ASN A 241 -7.97 -7.66 15.62
C ASN A 241 -7.10 -6.89 16.65
N SER A 242 -7.52 -6.93 17.92
CA SER A 242 -6.79 -6.26 19.00
C SER A 242 -5.35 -6.76 19.18
N MET A 243 -5.05 -8.00 18.79
CA MET A 243 -3.71 -8.56 18.83
C MET A 243 -2.81 -7.90 17.80
N VAL A 244 -3.26 -7.81 16.53
CA VAL A 244 -2.54 -7.09 15.48
C VAL A 244 -2.39 -5.63 15.85
N ALA A 245 -3.45 -5.00 16.42
CA ALA A 245 -3.38 -3.62 16.89
C ALA A 245 -2.32 -3.42 17.98
N THR A 246 -2.21 -4.37 18.93
CA THR A 246 -1.32 -4.27 20.09
C THR A 246 0.15 -4.49 19.73
N TYR A 247 0.42 -5.43 18.83
CA TYR A 247 1.78 -5.88 18.60
C TYR A 247 2.40 -5.44 17.29
N ASP A 248 1.57 -5.12 16.31
CA ASP A 248 2.05 -4.88 14.95
C ASP A 248 1.70 -3.51 14.38
N THR A 249 0.68 -2.80 14.93
CA THR A 249 0.21 -1.54 14.34
C THR A 249 0.00 -0.47 15.40
N TYR A 250 -1.23 -0.04 15.66
CA TYR A 250 -1.56 1.18 16.40
C TYR A 250 -1.01 1.26 17.82
N TRP A 251 -0.89 0.13 18.52
CA TRP A 251 -0.44 0.03 19.91
C TRP A 251 0.92 -0.65 20.06
N ALA A 252 1.55 -1.02 18.94
CA ALA A 252 2.87 -1.61 18.94
C ALA A 252 3.90 -0.69 19.60
N ARG A 253 4.91 -1.29 20.23
CA ARG A 253 6.04 -0.56 20.79
C ARG A 253 6.80 0.16 19.68
N ALA A 254 6.89 1.48 19.78
CA ALA A 254 7.55 2.36 18.83
C ALA A 254 8.22 3.54 19.56
N PRO A 255 9.05 4.36 18.91
CA PRO A 255 9.68 5.52 19.56
C PRO A 255 8.69 6.52 20.19
N TRP A 256 7.45 6.51 19.78
CA TRP A 256 6.37 7.34 20.31
C TRP A 256 5.57 6.70 21.45
N GLY A 257 5.96 5.51 21.92
CA GLY A 257 5.32 4.80 23.03
C GLY A 257 4.72 3.45 22.66
N GLN A 258 3.90 2.92 23.54
CA GLN A 258 3.26 1.62 23.41
C GLN A 258 1.87 1.62 24.07
N GLY A 259 0.96 0.77 23.56
CA GLY A 259 -0.39 0.60 24.10
C GLY A 259 -1.32 1.76 23.80
N SER A 260 -2.53 1.70 24.34
CA SER A 260 -3.53 2.76 24.15
C SER A 260 -3.20 4.03 24.94
N ASP A 261 -2.63 3.89 26.12
CA ASP A 261 -2.42 5.00 27.08
C ASP A 261 -0.99 5.54 27.11
N GLY A 262 0.01 4.68 26.92
CA GLY A 262 1.43 5.04 26.90
C GLY A 262 1.95 5.58 25.56
N ASN A 263 1.09 5.76 24.58
CA ASN A 263 1.40 6.05 23.19
C ASN A 263 0.94 7.48 22.83
N THR A 264 1.79 8.25 22.16
CA THR A 264 1.46 9.63 21.75
C THR A 264 0.77 9.69 20.40
N LEU A 265 0.69 8.58 19.68
CA LEU A 265 0.05 8.50 18.35
C LEU A 265 -1.45 8.84 18.46
N TYR A 266 -1.94 9.76 17.65
CA TYR A 266 -3.36 10.12 17.63
C TYR A 266 -4.26 8.93 17.35
N PHE A 267 -3.91 8.05 16.41
CA PHE A 267 -4.66 6.84 16.06
C PHE A 267 -4.94 5.96 17.28
N SER A 268 -3.98 5.81 18.20
CA SER A 268 -4.08 4.91 19.33
C SER A 268 -5.29 5.15 20.24
N LYS A 269 -5.83 6.39 20.22
CA LYS A 269 -6.98 6.80 21.03
C LYS A 269 -8.33 6.69 20.32
N LYS A 270 -8.33 6.37 19.03
CA LYS A 270 -9.54 6.31 18.19
C LYS A 270 -9.65 4.96 17.46
N ILE A 271 -9.25 3.89 18.13
CA ILE A 271 -9.46 2.53 17.65
C ILE A 271 -10.86 2.10 18.07
N TYR A 272 -11.66 1.73 17.09
CA TYR A 272 -13.02 1.27 17.25
C TYR A 272 -13.14 -0.22 16.97
N GLY A 273 -14.14 -0.84 17.54
CA GLY A 273 -14.43 -2.25 17.35
C GLY A 273 -14.36 -3.07 18.65
N THR A 274 -14.07 -4.34 18.48
CA THR A 274 -13.99 -5.32 19.56
C THR A 274 -12.60 -5.96 19.58
N SER A 275 -12.39 -6.92 20.48
CA SER A 275 -11.15 -7.74 20.44
C SER A 275 -10.98 -8.49 19.11
N ALA A 276 -12.07 -8.74 18.39
CA ALA A 276 -12.06 -9.45 17.12
C ALA A 276 -11.81 -8.55 15.89
N CYS A 277 -12.17 -7.27 16.00
CA CYS A 277 -11.93 -6.28 14.93
C CYS A 277 -11.67 -4.93 15.58
N ALA A 278 -10.44 -4.46 15.55
CA ALA A 278 -10.00 -3.22 16.16
C ALA A 278 -9.24 -2.37 15.14
N ALA A 279 -9.81 -1.27 14.69
CA ALA A 279 -9.23 -0.46 13.64
C ALA A 279 -9.47 1.04 13.83
N PHE A 280 -8.59 1.85 13.27
CA PHE A 280 -8.85 3.26 12.99
C PHE A 280 -9.76 3.33 11.74
N PRO A 281 -10.87 4.10 11.79
CA PRO A 281 -11.94 3.98 10.79
C PRO A 281 -11.66 4.76 9.49
N THR A 282 -10.55 4.49 8.81
CA THR A 282 -10.23 5.11 7.52
C THR A 282 -10.98 4.48 6.35
N MET A 283 -11.23 3.17 6.42
CA MET A 283 -11.98 2.44 5.39
C MET A 283 -13.35 2.08 5.94
N ILE A 284 -14.39 2.74 5.46
CA ILE A 284 -15.78 2.43 5.80
C ILE A 284 -16.53 1.95 4.57
N GLU A 285 -17.54 1.10 4.79
CA GLU A 285 -18.41 0.66 3.73
C GLU A 285 -19.49 1.70 3.47
N HIS A 286 -19.70 2.00 2.19
CA HIS A 286 -20.85 2.73 1.68
C HIS A 286 -21.74 1.75 0.92
N PHE A 287 -23.05 1.86 1.09
CA PHE A 287 -24.00 1.03 0.38
C PHE A 287 -24.80 1.88 -0.60
N GLU A 288 -24.64 1.61 -1.89
CA GLU A 288 -25.41 2.25 -2.95
C GLU A 288 -26.67 1.44 -3.22
N VAL A 289 -27.84 1.99 -2.89
CA VAL A 289 -29.12 1.37 -3.19
C VAL A 289 -29.47 1.60 -4.65
N THR A 290 -29.39 0.56 -5.47
CA THR A 290 -29.74 0.61 -6.91
C THR A 290 -31.21 0.29 -7.17
N ASP A 291 -31.84 -0.56 -6.35
CA ASP A 291 -33.27 -0.83 -6.37
C ASP A 291 -33.90 -0.47 -5.02
N ARG A 292 -34.65 0.62 -4.99
CA ARG A 292 -35.29 1.12 -3.76
C ARG A 292 -36.52 0.28 -3.35
N ILE A 293 -37.12 -0.47 -4.27
CA ILE A 293 -38.27 -1.32 -3.99
C ILE A 293 -37.81 -2.62 -3.35
N ALA A 294 -36.86 -3.28 -3.96
CA ALA A 294 -36.24 -4.50 -3.44
C ALA A 294 -35.22 -4.24 -2.31
N ASN A 295 -34.86 -2.98 -2.06
CA ASN A 295 -33.80 -2.57 -1.13
C ASN A 295 -32.49 -3.32 -1.38
N THR A 296 -32.13 -3.48 -2.65
CA THR A 296 -30.89 -4.11 -3.09
C THR A 296 -29.94 -3.09 -3.68
N GLY A 297 -28.65 -3.41 -3.65
CA GLY A 297 -27.59 -2.52 -4.14
C GLY A 297 -26.22 -3.12 -3.96
N TYR A 298 -25.21 -2.27 -4.04
CA TYR A 298 -23.81 -2.68 -4.00
C TYR A 298 -23.05 -2.00 -2.86
N ALA A 299 -22.24 -2.78 -2.13
CA ALA A 299 -21.28 -2.25 -1.22
C ALA A 299 -20.08 -1.68 -2.00
N HIS A 300 -19.63 -0.50 -1.63
CA HIS A 300 -18.42 0.10 -2.16
C HIS A 300 -17.62 0.80 -1.08
N ILE A 301 -16.36 1.04 -1.36
CA ILE A 301 -15.45 1.84 -0.56
C ILE A 301 -14.98 3.04 -1.38
N VAL A 302 -14.53 4.07 -0.68
CA VAL A 302 -13.75 5.15 -1.28
C VAL A 302 -12.33 5.03 -0.72
N ASP A 303 -11.39 4.73 -1.58
CA ASP A 303 -9.98 4.64 -1.23
C ASP A 303 -9.30 5.98 -1.50
N HIS A 304 -8.52 6.47 -0.52
CA HIS A 304 -7.60 7.60 -0.69
C HIS A 304 -6.26 7.06 -1.21
N ALA A 305 -6.26 6.65 -2.48
CA ALA A 305 -5.21 5.89 -3.14
C ALA A 305 -3.83 6.58 -3.10
N PHE A 306 -3.81 7.91 -3.07
CA PHE A 306 -2.61 8.72 -2.85
C PHE A 306 -2.91 9.87 -1.90
N THR A 307 -2.05 10.03 -0.90
CA THR A 307 -2.12 11.08 0.12
C THR A 307 -0.80 11.82 0.26
N GLY A 308 -0.84 12.99 0.89
CA GLY A 308 0.36 13.73 1.27
C GLY A 308 1.21 12.96 2.27
N ASP A 309 0.56 12.29 3.23
CA ASP A 309 1.20 11.51 4.28
C ASP A 309 2.00 10.35 3.71
N GLU A 310 1.40 9.52 2.86
CA GLU A 310 2.12 8.42 2.19
C GLU A 310 3.23 8.95 1.27
N THR A 311 2.96 10.03 0.52
CA THR A 311 3.96 10.63 -0.37
C THR A 311 5.17 11.17 0.39
N LEU A 312 4.96 11.72 1.60
CA LEU A 312 6.05 12.14 2.48
C LEU A 312 6.91 10.95 2.91
N LEU A 313 6.28 9.83 3.27
CA LEU A 313 6.99 8.61 3.67
C LEU A 313 7.69 7.91 2.49
N VAL A 314 7.15 7.99 1.27
CA VAL A 314 7.85 7.57 0.05
C VAL A 314 9.16 8.35 -0.11
N ARG A 315 9.13 9.67 0.11
CA ARG A 315 10.33 10.51 0.03
C ARG A 315 11.32 10.21 1.15
N ALA A 316 10.85 10.04 2.38
CA ALA A 316 11.66 9.66 3.53
C ALA A 316 12.38 8.34 3.30
N GLU A 317 11.68 7.35 2.74
CA GLU A 317 12.24 6.05 2.43
C GLU A 317 13.31 6.13 1.32
N ALA A 318 13.04 6.88 0.25
CA ALA A 318 14.00 7.09 -0.81
C ALA A 318 15.28 7.79 -0.29
N TYR A 319 15.17 8.75 0.62
CA TYR A 319 16.31 9.35 1.30
C TYR A 319 17.09 8.33 2.15
N ALA A 320 16.39 7.52 2.95
CA ALA A 320 17.01 6.47 3.76
C ALA A 320 17.76 5.45 2.88
N LEU A 321 17.15 5.02 1.76
CA LEU A 321 17.79 4.10 0.81
C LEU A 321 19.03 4.70 0.13
N LYS A 322 19.09 6.02 -0.01
CA LYS A 322 20.29 6.77 -0.47
C LYS A 322 21.26 7.09 0.66
N ASN A 323 21.01 6.63 1.87
CA ASN A 323 21.78 6.96 3.06
C ASN A 323 21.82 8.47 3.39
N ASP A 324 20.81 9.21 2.95
CA ASP A 324 20.59 10.61 3.33
C ASP A 324 19.76 10.68 4.61
N THR A 325 20.40 10.30 5.72
CA THR A 325 19.80 10.23 7.04
C THR A 325 19.16 11.55 7.49
N ALA A 326 19.79 12.68 7.16
CA ALA A 326 19.31 14.00 7.59
C ALA A 326 17.95 14.35 6.96
N ASN A 327 17.80 14.15 5.66
CA ASN A 327 16.55 14.41 4.97
C ASN A 327 15.49 13.36 5.29
N ALA A 328 15.85 12.09 5.48
CA ALA A 328 14.93 11.05 5.95
C ALA A 328 14.33 11.42 7.32
N LEU A 329 15.17 11.76 8.30
CA LEU A 329 14.72 12.19 9.63
C LEU A 329 13.89 13.48 9.58
N LYS A 330 14.22 14.41 8.69
CA LYS A 330 13.41 15.63 8.51
C LYS A 330 11.97 15.28 8.12
N ASP A 331 11.78 14.44 7.12
CA ASP A 331 10.45 14.03 6.65
C ASP A 331 9.73 13.18 7.72
N MET A 332 10.42 12.26 8.38
CA MET A 332 9.88 11.48 9.48
C MET A 332 9.39 12.37 10.64
N ASN A 333 10.14 13.42 10.97
CA ASN A 333 9.73 14.37 12.02
C ASN A 333 8.54 15.24 11.58
N MET A 334 8.38 15.55 10.31
CA MET A 334 7.16 16.19 9.81
C MET A 334 5.94 15.30 9.99
N TRP A 335 6.07 14.01 9.70
CA TRP A 335 5.05 13.00 10.01
C TRP A 335 4.77 12.95 11.52
N MET A 336 5.80 12.93 12.38
CA MET A 336 5.64 12.94 13.83
C MET A 336 4.83 14.16 14.33
N VAL A 337 5.01 15.32 13.71
CA VAL A 337 4.25 16.53 14.05
C VAL A 337 2.77 16.39 13.74
N SER A 338 2.42 15.76 12.61
CA SER A 338 1.03 15.51 12.19
C SER A 338 0.37 14.39 13.01
N HIS A 339 1.10 13.30 13.28
CA HIS A 339 0.53 12.04 13.79
C HIS A 339 0.64 11.84 15.29
N CYS A 340 1.56 12.54 15.97
CA CYS A 340 1.79 12.38 17.40
C CYS A 340 1.45 13.66 18.17
N LYS A 341 0.72 13.50 19.27
CA LYS A 341 0.50 14.56 20.25
C LYS A 341 1.73 14.72 21.15
N GLU A 342 1.74 15.81 21.91
CA GLU A 342 2.68 16.00 22.99
C GLU A 342 2.47 14.93 24.07
N LYS A 343 3.55 14.56 24.75
CA LYS A 343 3.48 13.60 25.87
C LYS A 343 2.67 14.23 27.00
N GLU A 344 1.81 13.44 27.64
CA GLU A 344 0.98 13.90 28.75
C GLU A 344 1.84 14.51 29.87
N GLY A 345 1.45 15.70 30.34
CA GLY A 345 2.21 16.47 31.35
C GLY A 345 3.49 17.13 30.81
N SER A 346 3.67 17.19 29.48
CA SER A 346 4.81 17.81 28.83
C SER A 346 4.34 18.62 27.62
N THR A 347 5.08 19.68 27.29
CA THR A 347 4.92 20.43 26.03
C THR A 347 5.84 19.89 24.93
N VAL A 348 6.52 18.77 25.18
CA VAL A 348 7.49 18.19 24.27
C VAL A 348 6.88 17.04 23.50
N ARG A 349 6.81 17.19 22.18
CA ARG A 349 6.49 16.10 21.25
C ARG A 349 7.73 15.24 21.04
N PRO A 350 7.59 13.91 20.89
CA PRO A 350 8.71 13.06 20.53
C PRO A 350 9.38 13.51 19.23
N VAL A 351 10.70 13.65 19.23
CA VAL A 351 11.51 13.99 18.06
C VAL A 351 12.42 12.83 17.74
N LEU A 352 12.43 12.43 16.49
CA LEU A 352 13.31 11.37 15.98
C LEU A 352 14.69 11.96 15.66
N THR A 353 15.71 11.40 16.29
CA THR A 353 17.11 11.60 15.93
C THR A 353 17.73 10.24 15.63
N THR A 354 18.88 10.21 15.00
CA THR A 354 19.63 8.96 14.78
C THR A 354 19.78 8.19 16.09
N ALA A 355 20.20 8.87 17.16
CA ALA A 355 20.40 8.24 18.48
C ALA A 355 19.08 7.65 19.05
N VAL A 356 17.95 8.34 18.90
CA VAL A 356 16.63 7.83 19.36
C VAL A 356 16.23 6.58 18.58
N VAL A 357 16.38 6.59 17.25
CA VAL A 357 16.01 5.47 16.40
C VAL A 357 16.93 4.28 16.65
N ASP A 358 18.23 4.49 16.67
CA ASP A 358 19.21 3.41 16.90
C ASP A 358 19.06 2.81 18.30
N THR A 359 18.91 3.65 19.35
CA THR A 359 18.68 3.16 20.70
C THR A 359 17.38 2.35 20.79
N PHE A 360 16.33 2.80 20.11
CA PHE A 360 15.06 2.07 20.11
C PHE A 360 15.24 0.67 19.53
N PHE A 361 15.83 0.55 18.33
CA PHE A 361 15.97 -0.74 17.65
C PHE A 361 17.00 -1.67 18.31
N THR A 362 18.04 -1.14 18.93
CA THR A 362 19.02 -1.98 19.68
C THR A 362 18.42 -2.54 20.98
N ASN A 363 17.37 -1.95 21.52
CA ASN A 363 16.67 -2.40 22.72
C ASN A 363 15.43 -3.28 22.44
N ILE A 364 15.22 -3.70 21.20
CA ILE A 364 14.19 -4.66 20.82
C ILE A 364 14.79 -5.73 19.93
N ASP A 365 14.36 -6.96 20.13
CA ASP A 365 14.80 -8.11 19.35
C ASP A 365 14.16 -8.11 17.96
N TYR A 366 14.77 -8.80 17.01
CA TYR A 366 14.12 -9.11 15.75
C TYR A 366 12.93 -10.03 15.98
N GLN A 367 11.78 -9.67 15.42
CA GLN A 367 10.65 -10.58 15.40
C GLN A 367 10.98 -11.80 14.53
N PRO A 368 10.92 -13.02 15.05
CA PRO A 368 11.16 -14.22 14.26
C PRO A 368 10.05 -14.43 13.24
N ALA A 369 10.37 -15.06 12.12
CA ALA A 369 9.39 -15.42 11.11
C ALA A 369 8.33 -16.39 11.63
N VAL A 370 8.73 -17.30 12.52
CA VAL A 370 7.85 -18.25 13.22
C VAL A 370 7.85 -17.90 14.71
N LEU A 371 6.66 -17.66 15.26
CA LEU A 371 6.50 -17.36 16.68
C LEU A 371 6.44 -18.66 17.47
N ASP A 372 7.46 -18.96 18.25
CA ASP A 372 7.52 -20.15 19.11
C ASP A 372 6.98 -19.83 20.51
N GLY A 373 5.67 -19.98 20.70
CA GLY A 373 5.00 -20.01 22.00
C GLY A 373 5.07 -18.75 22.87
N ALA A 374 6.20 -18.10 22.99
CA ALA A 374 6.39 -16.79 23.62
C ALA A 374 6.33 -15.72 22.54
N ARG A 375 5.25 -14.96 22.53
CA ARG A 375 4.99 -13.97 21.47
C ARG A 375 5.76 -12.68 21.73
N ASP A 376 7.04 -12.67 21.39
CA ASP A 376 7.82 -11.45 21.31
C ASP A 376 7.52 -10.73 19.98
N TYR A 377 6.44 -9.99 19.97
CA TYR A 377 6.09 -9.15 18.86
C TYR A 377 6.93 -7.89 18.86
N SER A 378 7.59 -7.63 17.74
CA SER A 378 8.40 -6.43 17.53
C SER A 378 8.17 -5.86 16.13
N ILE A 379 8.25 -4.53 16.01
CA ILE A 379 8.30 -3.88 14.69
C ILE A 379 9.65 -4.08 14.00
N ARG A 380 10.66 -4.62 14.68
CA ARG A 380 11.97 -4.94 14.12
C ARG A 380 11.90 -6.27 13.39
N LYS A 381 11.92 -6.21 12.07
CA LYS A 381 11.91 -7.38 11.17
C LYS A 381 13.27 -7.58 10.55
N GLN A 382 13.66 -8.84 10.34
CA GLN A 382 14.85 -9.13 9.53
C GLN A 382 14.55 -8.73 8.08
N LEU A 383 15.42 -7.90 7.50
CA LEU A 383 15.31 -7.52 6.09
C LEU A 383 16.22 -8.40 5.24
N HIS A 384 15.69 -8.88 4.12
CA HIS A 384 16.44 -9.58 3.07
C HIS A 384 16.16 -8.88 1.73
N PRO A 385 16.74 -7.67 1.51
CA PRO A 385 16.41 -6.83 0.37
C PRO A 385 16.52 -7.57 -0.97
N GLN A 386 15.57 -7.33 -1.85
CA GLN A 386 15.48 -7.98 -3.15
C GLN A 386 16.05 -7.05 -4.23
N GLY A 387 17.31 -7.29 -4.65
CA GLY A 387 17.95 -6.54 -5.72
C GLY A 387 18.58 -5.20 -5.33
N PHE A 388 18.78 -4.96 -4.03
CA PHE A 388 19.58 -3.87 -3.50
C PHE A 388 20.25 -4.29 -2.19
N THR A 389 21.23 -3.51 -1.72
CA THR A 389 21.99 -3.82 -0.49
C THR A 389 21.85 -2.67 0.51
N LEU A 390 21.78 -3.02 1.78
CA LEU A 390 21.86 -2.07 2.89
C LEU A 390 23.32 -1.78 3.25
N GLN A 391 23.55 -0.66 3.94
CA GLN A 391 24.84 -0.35 4.54
C GLN A 391 25.24 -1.45 5.51
N GLN A 392 26.57 -1.67 5.66
CA GLN A 392 27.05 -2.57 6.67
C GLN A 392 26.84 -1.97 8.07
N PRO A 393 26.46 -2.77 9.07
CA PRO A 393 26.38 -2.31 10.44
C PRO A 393 27.75 -1.84 10.93
N TYR A 394 27.75 -0.91 11.88
CA TYR A 394 28.94 -0.52 12.62
C TYR A 394 28.85 -1.00 14.07
N THR A 395 29.99 -1.23 14.69
CA THR A 395 30.03 -1.63 16.09
C THR A 395 30.31 -0.40 16.97
N THR A 396 29.43 -0.17 17.95
CA THR A 396 29.59 0.90 18.93
C THR A 396 30.79 0.62 19.86
N SER A 397 31.25 1.63 20.61
CA SER A 397 32.29 1.47 21.65
C SER A 397 31.92 0.44 22.74
N TYR A 398 30.65 0.09 22.85
CA TYR A 398 30.13 -0.92 23.80
C TYR A 398 29.96 -2.31 23.17
N GLY A 399 30.41 -2.52 21.94
CA GLY A 399 30.31 -3.82 21.26
C GLY A 399 28.95 -4.13 20.67
N VAL A 400 28.05 -3.16 20.56
CA VAL A 400 26.71 -3.34 19.97
C VAL A 400 26.77 -3.02 18.48
N GLU A 401 26.28 -3.95 17.65
CA GLU A 401 26.10 -3.72 16.22
C GLU A 401 24.86 -2.87 15.95
N VAL A 402 25.02 -1.84 15.11
CA VAL A 402 23.96 -0.89 14.75
C VAL A 402 23.98 -0.68 13.24
N ASN A 403 22.82 -0.78 12.62
CA ASN A 403 22.62 -0.37 11.24
C ASN A 403 21.56 0.74 11.18
N THR A 404 22.03 1.98 11.19
CA THR A 404 21.15 3.16 11.18
C THR A 404 20.24 3.20 9.95
N GLN A 405 20.74 2.79 8.78
CA GLN A 405 19.93 2.76 7.55
C GLN A 405 18.79 1.75 7.67
N GLU A 406 19.07 0.54 8.14
CA GLU A 406 18.06 -0.49 8.38
C GLU A 406 17.01 -0.02 9.41
N ASN A 407 17.47 0.56 10.51
CA ASN A 407 16.60 1.06 11.57
C ASN A 407 15.66 2.16 11.07
N LEU A 408 16.17 3.12 10.28
CA LEU A 408 15.34 4.15 9.65
C LEU A 408 14.30 3.55 8.70
N ILE A 409 14.72 2.60 7.84
CA ILE A 409 13.82 1.93 6.90
C ILE A 409 12.72 1.17 7.65
N LEU A 410 13.05 0.40 8.68
CA LEU A 410 12.07 -0.32 9.48
C LEU A 410 11.05 0.61 10.12
N LEU A 411 11.51 1.74 10.65
CA LEU A 411 10.61 2.72 11.25
C LEU A 411 9.70 3.39 10.19
N ILE A 412 10.26 3.76 9.04
CA ILE A 412 9.48 4.32 7.92
C ILE A 412 8.44 3.33 7.42
N LEU A 413 8.81 2.05 7.27
CA LEU A 413 7.87 1.00 6.86
C LEU A 413 6.75 0.79 7.89
N HIS A 414 7.04 0.97 9.18
CA HIS A 414 6.01 0.93 10.21
C HIS A 414 5.08 2.16 10.13
N MET A 415 5.62 3.37 9.94
CA MET A 415 4.84 4.59 9.70
C MET A 415 3.94 4.43 8.47
N ARG A 416 4.49 3.96 7.35
CA ARG A 416 3.71 3.66 6.13
C ARG A 416 2.61 2.64 6.38
N ARG A 417 2.91 1.58 7.15
CA ARG A 417 1.89 0.57 7.51
C ARG A 417 0.72 1.17 8.26
N LEU A 418 0.97 2.15 9.15
CA LEU A 418 -0.08 2.85 9.89
C LEU A 418 -0.97 3.70 8.97
N ASP A 419 -0.37 4.44 8.05
CA ASP A 419 -1.09 5.35 7.14
C ASP A 419 -1.85 4.62 6.03
N THR A 420 -1.34 3.47 5.59
CA THR A 420 -1.85 2.75 4.43
C THR A 420 -2.47 1.39 4.80
N LEU A 421 -2.91 1.26 6.06
CA LEU A 421 -3.56 0.05 6.52
C LEU A 421 -4.82 -0.21 5.66
N PHE A 422 -5.03 -1.46 5.25
CA PHE A 422 -6.09 -1.94 4.34
C PHE A 422 -5.93 -1.59 2.85
N GLN A 423 -4.92 -0.80 2.45
CA GLN A 423 -4.69 -0.44 1.04
C GLN A 423 -3.83 -1.47 0.26
N GLY A 424 -3.41 -2.56 0.90
CA GLY A 424 -2.61 -3.61 0.26
C GLY A 424 -1.11 -3.31 0.10
N LEU A 425 -0.65 -2.09 0.40
CA LEU A 425 0.74 -1.68 0.18
C LEU A 425 1.74 -2.45 1.04
N ARG A 426 1.34 -2.89 2.24
CA ARG A 426 2.20 -3.68 3.13
C ARG A 426 2.66 -4.99 2.49
N PHE A 427 1.80 -5.68 1.72
CA PHE A 427 2.19 -6.92 1.05
C PHE A 427 3.31 -6.70 0.04
N TYR A 428 3.27 -5.57 -0.68
CA TYR A 428 4.34 -5.21 -1.60
C TYR A 428 5.65 -4.88 -0.85
N ASP A 429 5.56 -4.16 0.28
CA ASP A 429 6.73 -3.86 1.13
C ASP A 429 7.38 -5.15 1.67
N LEU A 430 6.58 -6.15 2.07
CA LEU A 430 7.10 -7.44 2.52
C LEU A 430 7.86 -8.17 1.40
N LYS A 431 7.35 -8.14 0.17
CA LYS A 431 8.00 -8.76 -0.98
C LYS A 431 9.35 -8.10 -1.33
N ARG A 432 9.39 -6.76 -1.42
CA ARG A 432 10.59 -6.05 -1.87
C ARG A 432 11.71 -6.01 -0.84
N TYR A 433 11.36 -6.08 0.46
CA TYR A 433 12.33 -6.18 1.54
C TYR A 433 12.60 -7.62 1.98
N GLY A 434 11.96 -8.60 1.36
CA GLY A 434 12.13 -10.00 1.71
C GLY A 434 11.84 -10.31 3.17
N MET A 435 10.86 -9.62 3.76
CA MET A 435 10.47 -9.87 5.14
C MET A 435 9.76 -11.20 5.27
N GLU A 436 10.26 -12.05 6.14
CA GLU A 436 9.67 -13.36 6.40
C GLU A 436 8.61 -13.30 7.49
N TYR A 437 7.55 -14.08 7.36
CA TYR A 437 6.48 -14.18 8.34
C TYR A 437 5.71 -15.49 8.19
N THR A 438 5.02 -15.89 9.25
CA THR A 438 4.20 -17.10 9.25
C THR A 438 2.74 -16.76 9.49
N HIS A 439 1.89 -17.31 8.66
CA HIS A 439 0.46 -17.38 8.91
C HIS A 439 0.18 -18.61 9.77
N GLU A 440 -0.18 -18.39 11.03
CA GLU A 440 -0.54 -19.47 11.95
C GLU A 440 -1.90 -20.07 11.58
N ILE A 441 -1.99 -21.40 11.62
CA ILE A 441 -3.23 -22.15 11.37
C ILE A 441 -3.60 -22.87 12.65
N SER A 442 -4.79 -22.58 13.20
CA SER A 442 -5.27 -23.24 14.40
C SER A 442 -5.37 -24.75 14.20
N GLY A 443 -4.69 -25.53 15.04
CA GLY A 443 -4.66 -26.99 14.97
C GLY A 443 -3.86 -27.57 13.80
N GLY A 444 -3.11 -26.76 13.06
CA GLY A 444 -2.27 -27.15 11.92
C GLY A 444 -0.86 -26.54 11.97
N GLU A 445 -0.06 -26.90 11.00
CA GLU A 445 1.24 -26.27 10.80
C GLU A 445 1.07 -24.89 10.17
N GLY A 446 1.77 -23.89 10.69
CA GLY A 446 1.79 -22.54 10.12
C GLY A 446 2.45 -22.52 8.74
N ILE A 447 2.04 -21.58 7.91
CA ILE A 447 2.60 -21.40 6.56
C ILE A 447 3.53 -20.21 6.55
N THR A 448 4.83 -20.47 6.39
CA THR A 448 5.85 -19.41 6.32
C THR A 448 6.01 -18.88 4.92
N PHE A 449 5.96 -17.56 4.79
CA PHE A 449 6.36 -16.82 3.61
C PHE A 449 7.83 -16.41 3.78
N LYS A 450 8.68 -16.82 2.84
CA LYS A 450 10.13 -16.58 2.89
C LYS A 450 10.55 -15.46 1.94
N ALA A 451 11.75 -14.96 2.13
CA ALA A 451 12.35 -14.02 1.20
C ALA A 451 12.45 -14.62 -0.22
N GLY A 452 11.92 -13.90 -1.20
CA GLY A 452 11.88 -14.37 -2.58
C GLY A 452 10.88 -15.49 -2.87
N ASP A 453 9.94 -15.76 -1.97
CA ASP A 453 8.89 -16.77 -2.16
C ASP A 453 8.03 -16.44 -3.38
N LEU A 454 7.95 -17.41 -4.33
CA LEU A 454 7.23 -17.24 -5.57
C LEU A 454 5.72 -17.06 -5.38
N ARG A 455 5.16 -17.49 -4.23
CA ARG A 455 3.77 -17.23 -3.85
C ARG A 455 3.47 -15.75 -3.61
N GLY A 456 4.49 -14.90 -3.55
CA GLY A 456 4.37 -13.45 -3.58
C GLY A 456 3.75 -12.91 -4.87
N ALA A 457 3.78 -13.68 -5.94
CA ALA A 457 2.97 -13.45 -7.14
C ALA A 457 1.69 -14.29 -7.01
N ILE A 458 0.55 -13.69 -6.69
CA ILE A 458 -0.73 -14.42 -6.61
C ILE A 458 -1.01 -15.08 -7.97
N GLN A 459 -1.57 -16.30 -7.95
CA GLN A 459 -1.86 -17.02 -9.19
C GLN A 459 -2.85 -16.26 -10.07
N LEU A 460 -2.62 -16.32 -11.37
CA LEU A 460 -3.57 -15.77 -12.35
C LEU A 460 -4.93 -16.46 -12.20
N PRO A 461 -6.03 -15.76 -12.55
CA PRO A 461 -7.34 -16.38 -12.62
C PRO A 461 -7.35 -17.63 -13.50
N GLN A 462 -8.12 -18.64 -13.12
CA GLN A 462 -8.12 -19.92 -13.80
C GLN A 462 -8.62 -19.85 -15.26
N ASP A 463 -9.55 -18.97 -15.55
CA ASP A 463 -10.03 -18.71 -16.92
C ASP A 463 -8.94 -18.10 -17.80
N VAL A 464 -8.11 -17.21 -17.25
CA VAL A 464 -6.95 -16.60 -17.93
C VAL A 464 -5.89 -17.67 -18.27
N ILE A 465 -5.61 -18.59 -17.33
CA ILE A 465 -4.71 -19.72 -17.56
C ILE A 465 -5.30 -20.66 -18.62
N SER A 466 -6.59 -20.95 -18.54
CA SER A 466 -7.29 -21.80 -19.50
C SER A 466 -7.34 -21.20 -20.91
N ALA A 467 -7.32 -19.87 -21.02
CA ALA A 467 -7.19 -19.15 -22.28
C ALA A 467 -5.76 -19.13 -22.84
N GLY A 468 -4.80 -19.79 -22.18
CA GLY A 468 -3.45 -20.00 -22.69
C GLY A 468 -2.38 -19.10 -22.05
N GLN A 469 -2.70 -18.32 -21.03
CA GLN A 469 -1.68 -17.56 -20.30
C GLN A 469 -0.82 -18.48 -19.42
N THR A 470 0.48 -18.21 -19.38
CA THR A 470 1.40 -18.94 -18.50
C THR A 470 1.10 -18.67 -17.03
N ALA A 471 0.82 -19.72 -16.27
CA ALA A 471 0.62 -19.64 -14.82
C ALA A 471 1.87 -19.10 -14.08
N ASN A 472 1.68 -18.48 -12.93
CA ASN A 472 2.79 -18.13 -12.06
C ASN A 472 3.45 -19.41 -11.52
N PRO A 473 4.79 -19.48 -11.47
CA PRO A 473 5.49 -20.57 -10.79
C PRO A 473 5.16 -20.59 -9.30
N ARG A 474 5.17 -21.80 -8.71
CA ARG A 474 4.88 -22.05 -7.28
C ARG A 474 6.01 -22.81 -6.62
#